data_18d26e5c123b067f41dd07e85a626ce4
#
_entry.id   18d26e5c123b067f41dd07e85a626ce4
#
_cell.length_a   1.000
_cell.length_b   1.000
_cell.length_c   1.000
_cell.angle_alpha   90.00
_cell.angle_beta   90.00
_cell.angle_gamma   90.00
#
_symmetry.space_group_name_H-M   'P 1'
#
loop_
_entity.id
_entity.type
_entity.pdbx_description
1 polymer ?
#
loop_
_entity_poly.entity_id
_entity_poly.type
_entity_poly.pdbx_seq_one_letter_code
_entity_poly.pdbx_strand_id
1 'polypeptide(L)'
;MTAQPPRPGRHEYPAIDDAALAAARHADRLVDAARAAESAGSPGAARWAAFLEPLPDRLRDAPAGELRSVARRARAAYGPKDSVAEVLPADLVIAFRDAIDDLTRVLLRHEAAVPRD
;
A
#
# COMPACT_ATOMS: atom_id res chain seq x y z
N MET A 1 1.69 29.32 -20.72
CA MET A 1 1.47 28.10 -19.92
C MET A 1 2.08 28.25 -18.57
N THR A 2 1.28 28.52 -17.60
CA THR A 2 1.76 28.65 -16.23
C THR A 2 2.08 27.28 -15.68
N ALA A 3 3.35 26.97 -15.60
CA ALA A 3 3.77 25.81 -14.85
C ALA A 3 3.37 26.03 -13.41
N GLN A 4 2.48 25.21 -12.90
CA GLN A 4 2.27 25.17 -11.46
C GLN A 4 3.60 24.80 -10.82
N PRO A 5 3.98 25.47 -9.72
CA PRO A 5 5.14 25.01 -8.98
C PRO A 5 4.91 23.54 -8.64
N PRO A 6 5.88 22.67 -8.87
CA PRO A 6 5.71 21.27 -8.52
C PRO A 6 5.33 21.19 -7.05
N ARG A 7 4.25 20.50 -6.74
CA ARG A 7 3.98 20.09 -5.37
C ARG A 7 5.23 19.36 -4.88
N PRO A 8 5.61 19.51 -3.58
CA PRO A 8 6.71 18.72 -3.05
C PRO A 8 6.48 17.28 -3.47
N GLY A 9 7.24 16.82 -4.46
CA GLY A 9 7.14 15.47 -4.95
C GLY A 9 7.71 14.51 -3.92
N ARG A 10 7.31 13.26 -4.02
CA ARG A 10 7.82 12.21 -3.14
C ARG A 10 9.35 12.10 -3.20
N HIS A 11 9.96 12.48 -4.32
CA HIS A 11 11.41 12.50 -4.47
C HIS A 11 12.11 13.42 -3.47
N GLU A 12 11.41 14.39 -2.90
CA GLU A 12 11.94 15.24 -1.83
C GLU A 12 11.98 14.53 -0.47
N TYR A 13 11.33 13.37 -0.39
CA TYR A 13 11.27 12.55 0.81
C TYR A 13 11.69 11.12 0.48
N PRO A 14 13.01 10.89 0.27
CA PRO A 14 13.48 9.58 -0.23
C PRO A 14 13.06 8.40 0.64
N ALA A 15 13.04 8.55 1.95
CA ALA A 15 12.64 7.45 2.84
C ALA A 15 11.17 7.09 2.66
N ILE A 16 10.31 8.08 2.46
CA ILE A 16 8.89 7.86 2.19
C ILE A 16 8.71 7.18 0.83
N ASP A 17 9.41 7.71 -0.18
CA ASP A 17 9.33 7.16 -1.53
C ASP A 17 9.79 5.70 -1.58
N ASP A 18 10.93 5.40 -0.95
CA ASP A 18 11.46 4.04 -0.89
C ASP A 18 10.50 3.08 -0.20
N ALA A 19 9.92 3.48 0.93
CA ALA A 19 8.97 2.65 1.66
C ALA A 19 7.68 2.43 0.86
N ALA A 20 7.19 3.45 0.16
CA ALA A 20 6.00 3.35 -0.67
C ALA A 20 6.22 2.45 -1.87
N LEU A 21 7.39 2.55 -2.52
CA LEU A 21 7.74 1.69 -3.67
C LEU A 21 7.92 0.24 -3.24
N ALA A 22 8.50 0.00 -2.08
CA ALA A 22 8.62 -1.35 -1.52
C ALA A 22 7.22 -1.95 -1.26
N ALA A 23 6.33 -1.17 -0.65
CA ALA A 23 4.96 -1.60 -0.42
C ALA A 23 4.22 -1.88 -1.73
N ALA A 24 4.46 -1.07 -2.76
CA ALA A 24 3.86 -1.27 -4.09
C ALA A 24 4.30 -2.61 -4.71
N ARG A 25 5.57 -2.96 -4.59
CA ARG A 25 6.07 -4.24 -5.11
C ARG A 25 5.40 -5.44 -4.41
N HIS A 26 5.24 -5.36 -3.11
CA HIS A 26 4.53 -6.41 -2.36
C HIS A 26 3.04 -6.44 -2.71
N ALA A 27 2.44 -5.29 -2.95
CA ALA A 27 1.05 -5.21 -3.41
C ALA A 27 0.86 -5.86 -4.78
N ASP A 28 1.80 -5.65 -5.71
CA ASP A 28 1.77 -6.33 -7.03
C ASP A 28 1.73 -7.84 -6.87
N ARG A 29 2.55 -8.38 -5.98
CA ARG A 29 2.59 -9.83 -5.74
C ARG A 29 1.28 -10.35 -5.16
N LEU A 30 0.65 -9.58 -4.27
CA LEU A 30 -0.66 -9.95 -3.72
C LEU A 30 -1.76 -9.90 -4.78
N VAL A 31 -1.74 -8.89 -5.65
CA VAL A 31 -2.71 -8.80 -6.76
C VAL A 31 -2.56 -10.01 -7.66
N ASP A 32 -1.34 -10.38 -8.03
CA ASP A 32 -1.09 -11.54 -8.88
C ASP A 32 -1.58 -12.83 -8.22
N ALA A 33 -1.32 -13.00 -6.93
CA ALA A 33 -1.79 -14.15 -6.17
C ALA A 33 -3.31 -14.19 -6.07
N ALA A 34 -3.96 -13.03 -5.88
CA ALA A 34 -5.41 -12.95 -5.81
C ALA A 34 -6.07 -13.30 -7.15
N ARG A 35 -5.49 -12.83 -8.25
CA ARG A 35 -5.98 -13.17 -9.59
C ARG A 35 -5.79 -14.64 -9.90
N ALA A 36 -4.67 -15.23 -9.52
CA ALA A 36 -4.43 -16.66 -9.67
C ALA A 36 -5.43 -17.48 -8.85
N ALA A 37 -5.71 -17.08 -7.64
CA ALA A 37 -6.69 -17.73 -6.77
C ALA A 37 -8.11 -17.61 -7.34
N GLU A 38 -8.45 -16.44 -7.89
CA GLU A 38 -9.73 -16.22 -8.56
C GLU A 38 -9.89 -17.15 -9.76
N SER A 39 -8.86 -17.26 -10.60
CA SER A 39 -8.86 -18.16 -11.75
C SER A 39 -8.99 -19.62 -11.34
N ALA A 40 -8.48 -19.98 -10.18
CA ALA A 40 -8.59 -21.32 -9.61
C ALA A 40 -9.94 -21.57 -8.91
N GLY A 41 -10.80 -20.58 -8.84
CA GLY A 41 -12.13 -20.69 -8.21
C GLY A 41 -12.11 -20.63 -6.69
N SER A 42 -11.06 -20.10 -6.07
CA SER A 42 -10.97 -19.99 -4.61
C SER A 42 -12.03 -19.04 -4.06
N PRO A 43 -12.80 -19.46 -3.02
CA PRO A 43 -13.80 -18.59 -2.42
C PRO A 43 -13.18 -17.30 -1.88
N GLY A 44 -13.83 -16.17 -2.13
CA GLY A 44 -13.38 -14.86 -1.66
C GLY A 44 -12.26 -14.23 -2.49
N ALA A 45 -11.63 -14.94 -3.42
CA ALA A 45 -10.51 -14.44 -4.19
C ALA A 45 -10.88 -13.24 -5.07
N ALA A 46 -12.05 -13.27 -5.71
CA ALA A 46 -12.51 -12.18 -6.56
C ALA A 46 -12.67 -10.87 -5.76
N ARG A 47 -13.19 -10.96 -4.56
CA ARG A 47 -13.34 -9.82 -3.65
C ARG A 47 -11.99 -9.22 -3.28
N TRP A 48 -11.01 -10.06 -2.94
CA TRP A 48 -9.68 -9.58 -2.58
C TRP A 48 -8.91 -9.05 -3.78
N ALA A 49 -9.06 -9.66 -4.95
CA ALA A 49 -8.48 -9.12 -6.18
C ALA A 49 -8.99 -7.70 -6.46
N ALA A 50 -10.31 -7.49 -6.35
CA ALA A 50 -10.90 -6.18 -6.55
C ALA A 50 -10.43 -5.15 -5.51
N PHE A 51 -10.29 -5.55 -4.26
CA PHE A 51 -9.81 -4.67 -3.18
C PHE A 51 -8.36 -4.27 -3.38
N LEU A 52 -7.50 -5.23 -3.74
CA LEU A 52 -6.05 -5.03 -3.82
C LEU A 52 -5.63 -4.35 -5.12
N GLU A 53 -6.39 -4.51 -6.20
CA GLU A 53 -6.01 -4.06 -7.54
C GLU A 53 -5.57 -2.59 -7.63
N PRO A 54 -6.25 -1.61 -7.01
CA PRO A 54 -5.82 -0.21 -7.10
C PRO A 54 -4.63 0.15 -6.22
N LEU A 55 -4.25 -0.70 -5.27
CA LEU A 55 -3.24 -0.35 -4.28
C LEU A 55 -1.83 -0.16 -4.85
N PRO A 56 -1.33 -1.02 -5.77
CA PRO A 56 0.02 -0.83 -6.29
C PRO A 56 0.23 0.54 -6.92
N ASP A 57 -0.68 0.97 -7.78
CA ASP A 57 -0.58 2.26 -8.47
C ASP A 57 -0.72 3.42 -7.48
N ARG A 58 -1.61 3.33 -6.53
CA ARG A 58 -1.76 4.36 -5.50
C ARG A 58 -0.50 4.50 -4.64
N LEU A 59 0.14 3.38 -4.30
CA LEU A 59 1.38 3.41 -3.54
C LEU A 59 2.54 4.01 -4.36
N ARG A 60 2.54 3.81 -5.68
CA ARG A 60 3.55 4.40 -6.57
C ARG A 60 3.34 5.88 -6.80
N ASP A 61 2.10 6.30 -6.99
CA ASP A 61 1.79 7.59 -7.60
C ASP A 61 1.22 8.61 -6.62
N ALA A 62 0.69 8.18 -5.47
CA ALA A 62 0.08 9.11 -4.51
C ALA A 62 1.11 10.08 -3.95
N PRO A 63 0.74 11.37 -3.84
CA PRO A 63 1.58 12.34 -3.14
C PRO A 63 1.82 11.91 -1.69
N ALA A 64 2.93 12.37 -1.11
CA ALA A 64 3.29 12.01 0.26
C ALA A 64 2.14 12.27 1.25
N GLY A 65 1.39 13.37 1.09
CA GLY A 65 0.27 13.71 1.95
C GLY A 65 -0.92 12.75 1.87
N GLU A 66 -1.02 11.96 0.82
CA GLU A 66 -2.11 10.99 0.64
C GLU A 66 -1.70 9.56 1.02
N LEU A 67 -0.41 9.29 1.16
CA LEU A 67 0.08 7.94 1.42
C LEU A 67 -0.44 7.35 2.74
N ARG A 68 -0.66 8.19 3.74
CA ARG A 68 -1.22 7.74 5.01
C ARG A 68 -2.61 7.13 4.84
N SER A 69 -3.44 7.77 4.03
CA SER A 69 -4.77 7.26 3.70
C SER A 69 -4.69 5.94 2.93
N VAL A 70 -3.76 5.85 1.97
CA VAL A 70 -3.54 4.62 1.19
C VAL A 70 -3.07 3.48 2.11
N ALA A 71 -2.12 3.75 3.00
CA ALA A 71 -1.62 2.76 3.95
C ALA A 71 -2.73 2.27 4.90
N ARG A 72 -3.55 3.19 5.38
CA ARG A 72 -4.69 2.84 6.24
C ARG A 72 -5.68 1.95 5.52
N ARG A 73 -6.00 2.26 4.28
CA ARG A 73 -6.88 1.44 3.46
C ARG A 73 -6.29 0.05 3.24
N ALA A 74 -5.00 -0.03 2.92
CA ALA A 74 -4.32 -1.31 2.75
C ALA A 74 -4.38 -2.16 4.02
N ARG A 75 -4.18 -1.53 5.17
CA ARG A 75 -4.20 -2.20 6.46
C ARG A 75 -5.58 -2.75 6.82
N ALA A 76 -6.64 -2.20 6.26
CA ALA A 76 -8.01 -2.69 6.46
C ALA A 76 -8.23 -4.11 5.92
N ALA A 77 -7.35 -4.61 5.02
CA ALA A 77 -7.39 -6.00 4.55
C ALA A 77 -7.11 -7.01 5.68
N TYR A 78 -6.53 -6.56 6.79
CA TYR A 78 -6.09 -7.40 7.90
C TYR A 78 -7.08 -7.34 9.09
N GLY A 79 -8.37 -7.48 8.79
CA GLY A 79 -9.40 -7.53 9.82
C GLY A 79 -9.38 -8.84 10.61
N PRO A 80 -10.12 -8.91 11.74
CA PRO A 80 -10.12 -10.10 12.59
C PRO A 80 -10.83 -11.31 11.99
N LYS A 81 -11.72 -11.09 11.02
CA LYS A 81 -12.45 -12.15 10.31
C LYS A 81 -12.41 -11.87 8.82
N ASP A 82 -12.47 -12.93 8.01
CA ASP A 82 -12.48 -12.83 6.55
C ASP A 82 -11.35 -11.98 6.02
N SER A 83 -10.18 -12.08 6.66
CA SER A 83 -9.02 -11.32 6.25
C SER A 83 -8.38 -11.91 5.01
N VAL A 84 -7.56 -11.10 4.35
CA VAL A 84 -6.78 -11.53 3.19
C VAL A 84 -5.89 -12.75 3.52
N ALA A 85 -5.50 -12.90 4.79
CA ALA A 85 -4.68 -14.03 5.25
C ALA A 85 -5.38 -15.38 5.15
N GLU A 86 -6.71 -15.40 5.07
CA GLU A 86 -7.48 -16.64 4.93
C GLU A 86 -7.54 -17.14 3.49
N VAL A 87 -7.26 -16.26 2.53
CA VAL A 87 -7.45 -16.54 1.09
C VAL A 87 -6.12 -16.64 0.34
N LEU A 88 -5.14 -15.83 0.72
CA LEU A 88 -3.88 -15.69 -0.01
C LEU A 88 -2.71 -16.29 0.75
N PRO A 89 -1.58 -16.60 0.06
CA PRO A 89 -0.40 -17.19 0.71
C PRO A 89 0.11 -16.35 1.88
N ALA A 90 0.37 -16.99 3.01
CA ALA A 90 0.73 -16.32 4.25
C ALA A 90 2.01 -15.48 4.13
N ASP A 91 3.02 -15.98 3.40
CA ASP A 91 4.29 -15.26 3.21
C ASP A 91 4.09 -13.94 2.48
N LEU A 92 3.25 -13.91 1.45
CA LEU A 92 2.94 -12.69 0.70
C LEU A 92 2.11 -11.71 1.53
N VAL A 93 1.15 -12.24 2.29
CA VAL A 93 0.30 -11.45 3.17
C VAL A 93 1.11 -10.76 4.27
N ILE A 94 2.01 -11.50 4.91
CA ILE A 94 2.88 -10.97 5.95
C ILE A 94 3.85 -9.94 5.39
N ALA A 95 4.47 -10.22 4.23
CA ALA A 95 5.42 -9.31 3.61
C ALA A 95 4.77 -7.96 3.26
N PHE A 96 3.56 -7.99 2.72
CA PHE A 96 2.83 -6.75 2.41
C PHE A 96 2.46 -5.98 3.68
N ARG A 97 1.94 -6.68 4.69
CA ARG A 97 1.62 -6.05 5.97
C ARG A 97 2.84 -5.35 6.57
N ASP A 98 3.98 -6.04 6.59
CA ASP A 98 5.20 -5.47 7.15
C ASP A 98 5.65 -4.24 6.35
N ALA A 99 5.54 -4.27 5.02
CA ALA A 99 5.87 -3.13 4.18
C ALA A 99 4.94 -1.93 4.43
N ILE A 100 3.65 -2.17 4.63
CA ILE A 100 2.67 -1.12 4.96
C ILE A 100 2.97 -0.53 6.35
N ASP A 101 3.31 -1.37 7.32
CA ASP A 101 3.66 -0.92 8.66
C ASP A 101 4.94 -0.09 8.65
N ASP A 102 5.93 -0.47 7.85
CA ASP A 102 7.16 0.31 7.65
C ASP A 102 6.85 1.67 7.03
N LEU A 103 6.01 1.72 5.99
CA LEU A 103 5.58 2.97 5.38
C LEU A 103 4.89 3.87 6.40
N THR A 104 3.97 3.32 7.19
CA THR A 104 3.27 4.07 8.23
C THR A 104 4.26 4.65 9.24
N ARG A 105 5.25 3.86 9.64
CA ARG A 105 6.28 4.30 10.59
C ARG A 105 7.10 5.45 10.03
N VAL A 106 7.50 5.38 8.77
CA VAL A 106 8.26 6.44 8.10
C VAL A 106 7.42 7.72 7.99
N LEU A 107 6.15 7.59 7.64
CA LEU A 107 5.24 8.74 7.56
C LEU A 107 5.06 9.42 8.91
N LEU A 108 4.92 8.66 9.99
CA LEU A 108 4.79 9.20 11.34
C LEU A 108 6.05 9.93 11.79
N ARG A 109 7.24 9.41 11.48
CA ARG A 109 8.50 10.09 11.77
C ARG A 109 8.60 11.41 11.04
N HIS A 110 8.18 11.44 9.79
CA HIS A 110 8.19 12.66 8.99
C HIS A 110 7.27 13.72 9.60
N GLU A 111 6.06 13.35 10.00
CA GLU A 111 5.12 14.26 10.65
C GLU A 111 5.68 14.81 11.97
N ALA A 112 6.33 13.96 12.75
CA ALA A 112 6.94 14.36 14.02
C ALA A 112 8.11 15.31 13.83
N ALA A 113 8.84 15.20 12.70
CA ALA A 113 10.01 16.02 12.40
C ALA A 113 9.64 17.38 11.81
N VAL A 114 8.43 17.54 11.27
CA VAL A 114 7.98 18.81 10.68
C VAL A 114 7.35 19.69 11.78
N PRO A 115 7.89 20.89 12.02
CA PRO A 115 7.27 21.81 12.99
C PRO A 115 5.85 22.13 12.53
N ARG A 116 4.92 22.00 13.44
CA ARG A 116 3.56 22.49 13.21
C ARG A 116 3.53 23.96 13.60
N ASP A 117 3.23 24.78 12.65
CA ASP A 117 2.94 26.17 12.94
C ASP A 117 1.59 26.30 13.64
#